data_2505cbb69982366ada3d7c69be75486e
#
_entry.id   2505cbb69982366ada3d7c69be75486e
#
_cell.length_a   1.000
_cell.length_b   1.000
_cell.length_c   1.000
_cell.angle_alpha   90.00
_cell.angle_beta   90.00
_cell.angle_gamma   90.00
#
_symmetry.space_group_name_H-M   'P 1'
#
loop_
_entity.id
_entity.type
_entity.pdbx_description
1 polymer ?
#
loop_
_entity_poly.entity_id
_entity_poly.type
_entity_poly.pdbx_seq_one_letter_code
_entity_poly.pdbx_strand_id
1 'polypeptide(L)'
;MTALLASVMTVAEAEAALAGGVDIIDLKDPAQGALGALPEPVIHAVVQRIAGRRPVSATLGDLPMDADVVGAAATRFSTYGLDVLKLGLFPGGDWDAALSAVADQRMPATRLVAVMFADLTPDFTWIDRLPDYGFAGVMLDTADKRAGGLRAHLDHARLRAFVARGRDAGLLVGLAGSLALHDVPALLPLAPDYLGFRGALTRGDRVAGLDPEKLTALRAAIPRTARDQTLAARIATAAAGAQRAAHSLVSAEPDTRSPKSV
;
A
#
# COMPACT_ATOMS: atom_id res chain seq x y z
N MET A 1 16.44 0.26 -4.20
CA MET A 1 16.16 1.51 -4.90
C MET A 1 14.72 1.86 -4.72
N THR A 2 14.39 3.15 -4.65
CA THR A 2 13.09 3.63 -4.18
C THR A 2 12.27 4.16 -5.35
N ALA A 3 11.04 3.71 -5.50
CA ALA A 3 10.09 4.16 -6.51
C ALA A 3 9.30 5.38 -6.06
N LEU A 4 8.77 6.15 -7.01
CA LEU A 4 7.86 7.27 -6.79
C LEU A 4 6.41 6.81 -6.93
N LEU A 5 5.65 6.88 -5.85
CA LEU A 5 4.21 6.68 -5.84
C LEU A 5 3.50 8.05 -5.79
N ALA A 6 2.55 8.29 -6.69
CA ALA A 6 1.70 9.47 -6.67
C ALA A 6 0.24 9.10 -6.42
N SER A 7 -0.36 9.69 -5.37
CA SER A 7 -1.79 9.57 -5.14
C SER A 7 -2.55 10.54 -6.06
N VAL A 8 -3.57 10.02 -6.75
CA VAL A 8 -4.39 10.72 -7.75
C VAL A 8 -5.88 10.51 -7.48
N MET A 9 -6.72 11.46 -7.93
CA MET A 9 -8.17 11.44 -7.72
C MET A 9 -8.96 11.28 -9.02
N THR A 10 -8.34 11.56 -10.18
CA THR A 10 -9.03 11.61 -11.46
C THR A 10 -8.22 10.93 -12.56
N VAL A 11 -8.87 10.59 -13.67
CA VAL A 11 -8.22 10.08 -14.88
C VAL A 11 -7.18 11.07 -15.41
N ALA A 12 -7.49 12.38 -15.42
CA ALA A 12 -6.56 13.40 -15.88
C ALA A 12 -5.29 13.48 -15.02
N GLU A 13 -5.43 13.37 -13.68
CA GLU A 13 -4.28 13.29 -12.79
C GLU A 13 -3.46 12.00 -13.00
N ALA A 14 -4.14 10.86 -13.23
CA ALA A 14 -3.45 9.61 -13.51
C ALA A 14 -2.63 9.67 -14.80
N GLU A 15 -3.14 10.34 -15.84
CA GLU A 15 -2.41 10.60 -17.08
C GLU A 15 -1.23 11.54 -16.86
N ALA A 16 -1.42 12.62 -16.11
CA ALA A 16 -0.34 13.55 -15.76
C ALA A 16 0.77 12.84 -14.96
N ALA A 17 0.40 12.01 -13.99
CA ALA A 17 1.34 11.19 -13.22
C ALA A 17 2.11 10.20 -14.12
N LEU A 18 1.41 9.53 -15.04
CA LEU A 18 2.03 8.62 -16.01
C LEU A 18 3.03 9.36 -16.91
N ALA A 19 2.62 10.52 -17.48
CA ALA A 19 3.45 11.35 -18.34
C ALA A 19 4.68 11.90 -17.58
N GLY A 20 4.51 12.30 -16.32
CA GLY A 20 5.58 12.75 -15.43
C GLY A 20 6.48 11.62 -14.91
N GLY A 21 6.22 10.40 -15.34
CA GLY A 21 7.11 9.28 -15.07
C GLY A 21 7.01 8.69 -13.66
N VAL A 22 5.86 8.75 -13.03
CA VAL A 22 5.57 8.06 -11.76
C VAL A 22 5.68 6.55 -11.93
N ASP A 23 6.08 5.85 -10.90
CA ASP A 23 6.30 4.40 -10.95
C ASP A 23 5.06 3.62 -10.47
N ILE A 24 4.28 4.18 -9.53
CA ILE A 24 3.02 3.62 -9.03
C ILE A 24 1.96 4.72 -9.02
N ILE A 25 0.80 4.48 -9.63
CA ILE A 25 -0.36 5.37 -9.61
C ILE A 25 -1.30 4.89 -8.50
N ASP A 26 -1.56 5.75 -7.51
CA ASP A 26 -2.31 5.41 -6.31
C ASP A 26 -3.66 6.13 -6.27
N LEU A 27 -4.74 5.37 -6.27
CA LEU A 27 -6.10 5.88 -6.27
C LEU A 27 -6.56 6.17 -4.84
N LYS A 28 -6.77 7.46 -4.52
CA LYS A 28 -7.08 7.89 -3.16
C LYS A 28 -7.82 9.23 -3.16
N ASP A 29 -8.90 9.30 -2.38
CA ASP A 29 -9.63 10.56 -2.12
C ASP A 29 -9.21 11.17 -0.78
N PRO A 30 -8.38 12.23 -0.77
CA PRO A 30 -7.95 12.87 0.47
C PRO A 30 -9.07 13.62 1.20
N ALA A 31 -10.24 13.85 0.58
CA ALA A 31 -11.40 14.47 1.23
C ALA A 31 -12.20 13.46 2.07
N GLN A 32 -12.03 12.15 1.82
CA GLN A 32 -12.74 11.06 2.48
C GLN A 32 -11.90 10.40 3.59
N GLY A 33 -10.83 11.04 4.06
CA GLY A 33 -10.02 10.52 5.17
C GLY A 33 -8.56 10.24 4.81
N ALA A 34 -7.89 9.50 5.68
CA ALA A 34 -6.47 9.16 5.52
C ALA A 34 -6.25 8.23 4.31
N LEU A 35 -7.15 7.27 4.12
CA LEU A 35 -7.15 6.31 3.01
C LEU A 35 -8.48 6.33 2.25
N GLY A 36 -9.11 7.50 2.11
CA GLY A 36 -10.42 7.63 1.46
C GLY A 36 -10.46 6.92 0.10
N ALA A 37 -11.46 6.06 -0.10
CA ALA A 37 -11.64 5.31 -1.32
C ALA A 37 -12.26 6.17 -2.42
N LEU A 38 -11.78 6.03 -3.65
CA LEU A 38 -12.43 6.64 -4.81
C LEU A 38 -13.71 5.88 -5.22
N PRO A 39 -14.67 6.56 -5.85
CA PRO A 39 -15.84 5.91 -6.45
C PRO A 39 -15.44 4.87 -7.50
N GLU A 40 -16.15 3.75 -7.54
CA GLU A 40 -15.91 2.64 -8.49
C GLU A 40 -15.79 3.09 -9.96
N PRO A 41 -16.66 3.97 -10.50
CA PRO A 41 -16.53 4.40 -11.90
C PRO A 41 -15.20 5.11 -12.19
N VAL A 42 -14.64 5.84 -11.21
CA VAL A 42 -13.35 6.51 -11.35
C VAL A 42 -12.22 5.48 -11.34
N ILE A 43 -12.29 4.49 -10.44
CA ILE A 43 -11.29 3.41 -10.37
C ILE A 43 -11.24 2.67 -11.71
N HIS A 44 -12.37 2.22 -12.23
CA HIS A 44 -12.45 1.54 -13.54
C HIS A 44 -11.90 2.40 -14.68
N ALA A 45 -12.29 3.67 -14.74
CA ALA A 45 -11.83 4.57 -15.78
C ALA A 45 -10.30 4.76 -15.75
N VAL A 46 -9.70 4.87 -14.55
CA VAL A 46 -8.24 4.98 -14.40
C VAL A 46 -7.56 3.67 -14.77
N VAL A 47 -8.03 2.52 -14.27
CA VAL A 47 -7.44 1.20 -14.60
C VAL A 47 -7.45 0.97 -16.13
N GLN A 48 -8.58 1.21 -16.79
CA GLN A 48 -8.69 1.12 -18.25
C GLN A 48 -7.74 2.10 -18.97
N ARG A 49 -7.66 3.35 -18.47
CA ARG A 49 -6.83 4.38 -19.07
C ARG A 49 -5.34 4.10 -18.92
N ILE A 50 -4.92 3.58 -17.77
CA ILE A 50 -3.52 3.21 -17.50
C ILE A 50 -3.13 1.94 -18.25
N ALA A 51 -4.04 0.98 -18.40
CA ALA A 51 -3.88 -0.20 -19.25
C ALA A 51 -2.54 -0.94 -19.02
N GLY A 52 -2.17 -1.21 -17.76
CA GLY A 52 -0.96 -1.95 -17.38
C GLY A 52 0.38 -1.22 -17.61
N ARG A 53 0.37 0.06 -18.07
CA ARG A 53 1.62 0.82 -18.29
C ARG A 53 2.36 1.15 -17.00
N ARG A 54 1.66 1.19 -15.89
CA ARG A 54 2.19 1.29 -14.53
C ARG A 54 1.27 0.54 -13.58
N PRO A 55 1.79 0.00 -12.47
CA PRO A 55 0.95 -0.53 -11.41
C PRO A 55 -0.04 0.53 -10.90
N VAL A 56 -1.29 0.10 -10.70
CA VAL A 56 -2.36 0.91 -10.12
C VAL A 56 -2.70 0.34 -8.75
N SER A 57 -2.57 1.16 -7.71
CA SER A 57 -3.01 0.84 -6.35
C SER A 57 -4.26 1.63 -5.98
N ALA A 58 -5.05 1.11 -5.04
CA ALA A 58 -6.16 1.82 -4.44
C ALA A 58 -6.25 1.57 -2.93
N THR A 59 -6.90 2.48 -2.23
CA THR A 59 -7.20 2.37 -0.80
C THR A 59 -8.63 1.88 -0.59
N LEU A 60 -8.85 1.03 0.41
CA LEU A 60 -10.18 0.49 0.76
C LEU A 60 -11.09 1.51 1.47
N GLY A 61 -10.55 2.62 1.93
CA GLY A 61 -11.23 3.59 2.79
C GLY A 61 -10.72 3.53 4.22
N ASP A 62 -11.19 4.49 5.05
CA ASP A 62 -10.97 4.49 6.49
C ASP A 62 -12.01 3.56 7.13
N LEU A 63 -11.70 2.27 7.19
CA LEU A 63 -12.61 1.23 7.67
C LEU A 63 -12.27 0.83 9.11
N PRO A 64 -13.27 0.53 9.96
CA PRO A 64 -13.01 -0.14 11.24
C PRO A 64 -12.41 -1.53 10.99
N MET A 65 -11.59 -2.01 11.93
CA MET A 65 -11.02 -3.36 11.87
C MET A 65 -12.08 -4.40 12.31
N ASP A 66 -13.06 -4.57 11.44
CA ASP A 66 -14.19 -5.47 11.54
C ASP A 66 -14.19 -6.42 10.32
N ALA A 67 -14.30 -7.72 10.55
CA ALA A 67 -14.16 -8.75 9.53
C ALA A 67 -15.21 -8.63 8.41
N ASP A 68 -16.47 -8.37 8.76
CA ASP A 68 -17.55 -8.25 7.78
C ASP A 68 -17.38 -7.00 6.93
N VAL A 69 -17.04 -5.86 7.55
CA VAL A 69 -16.86 -4.59 6.86
C VAL A 69 -15.66 -4.65 5.91
N VAL A 70 -14.52 -5.13 6.41
CA VAL A 70 -13.27 -5.20 5.63
C VAL A 70 -13.37 -6.27 4.54
N GLY A 71 -13.95 -7.44 4.87
CA GLY A 71 -14.18 -8.53 3.90
C GLY A 71 -15.11 -8.10 2.76
N ALA A 72 -16.23 -7.44 3.06
CA ALA A 72 -17.15 -6.92 2.04
C ALA A 72 -16.48 -5.87 1.14
N ALA A 73 -15.69 -4.97 1.72
CA ALA A 73 -14.92 -4.00 0.94
C ALA A 73 -13.89 -4.69 0.02
N ALA A 74 -13.11 -5.64 0.55
CA ALA A 74 -12.13 -6.40 -0.23
C ALA A 74 -12.77 -7.17 -1.38
N THR A 75 -13.92 -7.83 -1.14
CA THR A 75 -14.70 -8.51 -2.17
C THR A 75 -15.05 -7.57 -3.32
N ARG A 76 -15.59 -6.40 -3.00
CA ARG A 76 -15.96 -5.39 -4.00
C ARG A 76 -14.76 -4.94 -4.82
N PHE A 77 -13.63 -4.62 -4.16
CA PHE A 77 -12.44 -4.13 -4.85
C PHE A 77 -11.68 -5.21 -5.64
N SER A 78 -11.88 -6.50 -5.33
CA SER A 78 -11.23 -7.62 -6.04
C SER A 78 -11.56 -7.66 -7.54
N THR A 79 -12.68 -7.06 -7.95
CA THR A 79 -13.17 -7.05 -9.35
C THR A 79 -12.68 -5.85 -10.16
N TYR A 80 -11.98 -4.88 -9.55
CA TYR A 80 -11.63 -3.61 -10.20
C TYR A 80 -10.36 -3.65 -11.05
N GLY A 81 -9.63 -4.78 -11.08
CA GLY A 81 -8.43 -4.94 -11.90
C GLY A 81 -7.22 -4.17 -11.37
N LEU A 82 -7.15 -3.98 -10.04
CA LEU A 82 -6.05 -3.30 -9.37
C LEU A 82 -4.84 -4.23 -9.20
N ASP A 83 -3.63 -3.68 -9.32
CA ASP A 83 -2.40 -4.40 -9.02
C ASP A 83 -2.13 -4.47 -7.51
N VAL A 84 -2.53 -3.43 -6.75
CA VAL A 84 -2.33 -3.34 -5.31
C VAL A 84 -3.58 -2.78 -4.62
N LEU A 85 -3.96 -3.39 -3.51
CA LEU A 85 -5.04 -2.93 -2.64
C LEU A 85 -4.50 -2.66 -1.24
N LYS A 86 -4.81 -1.47 -0.69
CA LYS A 86 -4.29 -1.00 0.58
C LYS A 86 -5.37 -1.01 1.66
N LEU A 87 -5.07 -1.68 2.78
CA LEU A 87 -5.89 -1.71 3.99
C LEU A 87 -5.20 -0.92 5.11
N GLY A 88 -5.89 0.05 5.68
CA GLY A 88 -5.43 0.76 6.87
C GLY A 88 -5.65 -0.07 8.13
N LEU A 89 -4.59 -0.22 8.93
CA LEU A 89 -4.66 -0.86 10.24
C LEU A 89 -4.97 0.21 11.30
N PHE A 90 -6.26 0.54 11.43
CA PHE A 90 -6.73 1.51 12.41
C PHE A 90 -6.82 0.89 13.81
N PRO A 91 -6.62 1.67 14.88
CA PRO A 91 -6.77 1.19 16.26
C PRO A 91 -8.17 0.66 16.56
N GLY A 92 -8.25 -0.33 17.44
CA GLY A 92 -9.50 -0.99 17.83
C GLY A 92 -9.90 -2.13 16.91
N GLY A 93 -11.03 -2.79 17.24
CA GLY A 93 -11.52 -3.94 16.49
C GLY A 93 -10.67 -5.21 16.66
N ASP A 94 -10.95 -6.19 15.82
CA ASP A 94 -10.22 -7.48 15.78
C ASP A 94 -9.37 -7.55 14.49
N TRP A 95 -8.09 -7.24 14.62
CA TRP A 95 -7.16 -7.25 13.48
C TRP A 95 -6.96 -8.64 12.89
N ASP A 96 -6.94 -9.69 13.74
CA ASP A 96 -6.78 -11.06 13.25
C ASP A 96 -7.98 -11.47 12.38
N ALA A 97 -9.20 -11.22 12.84
CA ALA A 97 -10.40 -11.51 12.07
C ALA A 97 -10.50 -10.66 10.80
N ALA A 98 -10.19 -9.36 10.88
CA ALA A 98 -10.24 -8.45 9.72
C ALA A 98 -9.20 -8.82 8.64
N LEU A 99 -7.95 -9.14 9.03
CA LEU A 99 -6.91 -9.56 8.08
C LEU A 99 -7.23 -10.91 7.44
N SER A 100 -7.77 -11.89 8.23
CA SER A 100 -8.24 -13.15 7.69
C SER A 100 -9.35 -12.98 6.66
N ALA A 101 -10.33 -12.13 6.95
CA ALA A 101 -11.44 -11.86 6.03
C ALA A 101 -10.98 -11.28 4.66
N VAL A 102 -9.91 -10.49 4.64
CA VAL A 102 -9.30 -10.00 3.38
C VAL A 102 -8.54 -11.11 2.66
N ALA A 103 -7.77 -11.92 3.41
CA ALA A 103 -7.00 -13.03 2.87
C ALA A 103 -7.90 -14.07 2.17
N ASP A 104 -9.07 -14.33 2.74
CA ASP A 104 -10.06 -15.29 2.23
C ASP A 104 -10.63 -14.89 0.85
N GLN A 105 -10.54 -13.61 0.45
CA GLN A 105 -11.04 -13.14 -0.85
C GLN A 105 -10.25 -13.69 -2.05
N ARG A 106 -9.09 -14.30 -1.83
CA ARG A 106 -8.25 -14.94 -2.87
C ARG A 106 -8.11 -14.09 -4.13
N MET A 107 -7.49 -12.93 -4.00
CA MET A 107 -7.24 -11.98 -5.09
C MET A 107 -5.90 -12.31 -5.79
N PRO A 108 -5.85 -13.26 -6.75
CA PRO A 108 -4.58 -13.79 -7.26
C PRO A 108 -3.78 -12.75 -8.08
N ALA A 109 -4.46 -11.76 -8.64
CA ALA A 109 -3.83 -10.69 -9.43
C ALA A 109 -3.54 -9.42 -8.62
N THR A 110 -4.14 -9.26 -7.43
CA THR A 110 -4.05 -8.05 -6.60
C THR A 110 -3.20 -8.32 -5.37
N ARG A 111 -2.25 -7.43 -5.06
CA ARG A 111 -1.39 -7.50 -3.88
C ARG A 111 -1.98 -6.71 -2.73
N LEU A 112 -1.97 -7.30 -1.55
CA LEU A 112 -2.39 -6.62 -0.33
C LEU A 112 -1.20 -5.86 0.28
N VAL A 113 -1.44 -4.61 0.67
CA VAL A 113 -0.48 -3.78 1.42
C VAL A 113 -1.17 -3.26 2.67
N ALA A 114 -0.61 -3.54 3.83
CA ALA A 114 -1.06 -2.99 5.10
C ALA A 114 -0.52 -1.56 5.27
N VAL A 115 -1.37 -0.63 5.69
CA VAL A 115 -0.99 0.75 5.99
C VAL A 115 -1.05 0.97 7.49
N MET A 116 0.09 1.22 8.12
CA MET A 116 0.21 1.60 9.52
C MET A 116 0.36 3.11 9.64
N PHE A 117 -0.21 3.70 10.69
CA PHE A 117 -0.25 5.15 10.85
C PHE A 117 0.73 5.59 11.94
N ALA A 118 1.71 6.42 11.54
CA ALA A 118 2.80 6.88 12.41
C ALA A 118 2.32 7.69 13.62
N ASP A 119 1.24 8.44 13.46
CA ASP A 119 0.60 9.27 14.47
C ASP A 119 -0.36 8.51 15.39
N LEU A 120 -0.63 7.23 15.12
CA LEU A 120 -1.48 6.36 15.94
C LEU A 120 -0.66 5.32 16.74
N THR A 121 0.62 5.60 17.02
CA THR A 121 1.51 4.73 17.81
C THR A 121 1.49 3.26 17.37
N PRO A 122 1.85 2.97 16.10
CA PRO A 122 1.70 1.62 15.53
C PRO A 122 2.61 0.60 16.25
N ASP A 123 2.05 -0.58 16.50
CA ASP A 123 2.82 -1.74 16.97
C ASP A 123 3.44 -2.47 15.77
N PHE A 124 4.74 -2.31 15.59
CA PHE A 124 5.48 -2.93 14.48
C PHE A 124 5.63 -4.45 14.60
N THR A 125 5.24 -5.07 15.71
CA THR A 125 5.27 -6.54 15.82
C THR A 125 4.27 -7.21 14.86
N TRP A 126 3.23 -6.50 14.48
CA TRP A 126 2.27 -6.97 13.47
C TRP A 126 2.88 -7.19 12.09
N ILE A 127 3.99 -6.51 11.77
CA ILE A 127 4.65 -6.66 10.47
C ILE A 127 5.06 -8.11 10.22
N ASP A 128 5.52 -8.81 11.24
CA ASP A 128 5.99 -10.20 11.11
C ASP A 128 4.86 -11.18 10.79
N ARG A 129 3.62 -10.81 11.12
CA ARG A 129 2.42 -11.63 10.93
C ARG A 129 1.73 -11.38 9.57
N LEU A 130 1.98 -10.22 8.94
CA LEU A 130 1.32 -9.85 7.68
C LEU A 130 1.48 -10.88 6.55
N PRO A 131 2.65 -11.55 6.38
CA PRO A 131 2.78 -12.60 5.37
C PRO A 131 1.83 -13.78 5.56
N ASP A 132 1.48 -14.14 6.81
CA ASP A 132 0.57 -15.25 7.13
C ASP A 132 -0.85 -14.97 6.63
N TYR A 133 -1.24 -13.69 6.53
CA TYR A 133 -2.50 -13.23 5.94
C TYR A 133 -2.38 -12.91 4.43
N GLY A 134 -1.28 -13.30 3.78
CA GLY A 134 -1.08 -13.08 2.35
C GLY A 134 -0.75 -11.64 1.95
N PHE A 135 -0.39 -10.77 2.89
CA PHE A 135 0.07 -9.42 2.57
C PHE A 135 1.45 -9.46 1.90
N ALA A 136 1.57 -8.71 0.82
CA ALA A 136 2.81 -8.58 0.03
C ALA A 136 3.60 -7.33 0.39
N GLY A 137 3.03 -6.43 1.21
CA GLY A 137 3.70 -5.19 1.58
C GLY A 137 3.13 -4.54 2.82
N VAL A 138 3.93 -3.63 3.37
CA VAL A 138 3.57 -2.74 4.48
C VAL A 138 4.04 -1.33 4.19
N MET A 139 3.25 -0.32 4.58
CA MET A 139 3.68 1.06 4.47
C MET A 139 3.31 1.88 5.71
N LEU A 140 4.08 2.94 5.95
CA LEU A 140 3.72 4.00 6.90
C LEU A 140 3.04 5.16 6.15
N ASP A 141 1.97 5.66 6.76
CA ASP A 141 1.32 6.93 6.42
C ASP A 141 1.03 7.69 7.73
N THR A 142 0.33 8.80 7.71
CA THR A 142 -0.24 9.50 8.86
C THR A 142 -1.76 9.53 8.72
N ALA A 143 -2.50 9.37 9.82
CA ALA A 143 -3.96 9.47 9.83
C ALA A 143 -4.39 10.94 9.80
N ASP A 144 -3.96 11.76 10.77
CA ASP A 144 -4.22 13.20 10.77
C ASP A 144 -3.13 13.95 10.00
N LYS A 145 -3.49 14.43 8.81
CA LYS A 145 -2.57 15.17 7.94
C LYS A 145 -2.24 16.58 8.43
N ARG A 146 -2.96 17.08 9.45
CA ARG A 146 -2.71 18.38 10.09
C ARG A 146 -1.78 18.27 11.29
N ALA A 147 -1.64 17.08 11.85
CA ALA A 147 -0.77 16.81 13.00
C ALA A 147 0.73 16.73 12.64
N GLY A 148 1.09 16.95 11.39
CA GLY A 148 2.46 16.88 10.90
C GLY A 148 2.70 15.75 9.90
N GLY A 149 3.91 15.73 9.33
CA GLY A 149 4.35 14.67 8.42
C GLY A 149 4.95 13.47 9.16
N LEU A 150 5.26 12.41 8.43
CA LEU A 150 5.83 11.17 8.94
C LEU A 150 7.00 11.40 9.91
N ARG A 151 7.91 12.30 9.56
CA ARG A 151 9.13 12.59 10.34
C ARG A 151 8.89 13.42 11.61
N ALA A 152 7.68 13.97 11.77
CA ALA A 152 7.29 14.62 13.03
C ALA A 152 6.84 13.57 14.09
N HIS A 153 6.39 12.41 13.66
CA HIS A 153 5.87 11.35 14.52
C HIS A 153 6.89 10.25 14.79
N LEU A 154 7.76 9.95 13.82
CA LEU A 154 8.77 8.91 13.94
C LEU A 154 10.16 9.47 13.61
N ASP A 155 11.09 9.25 14.53
CA ASP A 155 12.49 9.58 14.31
C ASP A 155 13.16 8.64 13.27
N HIS A 156 14.38 9.00 12.88
CA HIS A 156 15.13 8.24 11.87
C HIS A 156 15.42 6.80 12.30
N ALA A 157 15.61 6.53 13.59
CA ALA A 157 15.88 5.20 14.11
C ALA A 157 14.64 4.30 14.00
N ARG A 158 13.46 4.82 14.35
CA ARG A 158 12.20 4.09 14.23
C ARG A 158 11.82 3.85 12.77
N LEU A 159 12.05 4.83 11.88
CA LEU A 159 11.82 4.65 10.42
C LEU A 159 12.75 3.56 9.86
N ARG A 160 14.02 3.54 10.27
CA ARG A 160 14.96 2.49 9.89
C ARG A 160 14.53 1.12 10.39
N ALA A 161 14.09 1.03 11.64
CA ALA A 161 13.60 -0.21 12.24
C ALA A 161 12.36 -0.74 11.49
N PHE A 162 11.42 0.13 11.13
CA PHE A 162 10.27 -0.23 10.31
C PHE A 162 10.68 -0.81 8.95
N VAL A 163 11.57 -0.10 8.23
CA VAL A 163 12.02 -0.55 6.91
C VAL A 163 12.78 -1.88 7.00
N ALA A 164 13.65 -2.04 7.99
CA ALA A 164 14.38 -3.28 8.21
C ALA A 164 13.42 -4.45 8.49
N ARG A 165 12.49 -4.27 9.45
CA ARG A 165 11.54 -5.32 9.83
C ARG A 165 10.63 -5.75 8.66
N GLY A 166 10.10 -4.79 7.87
CA GLY A 166 9.30 -5.13 6.71
C GLY A 166 10.08 -5.93 5.66
N ARG A 167 11.35 -5.61 5.45
CA ARG A 167 12.24 -6.36 4.57
C ARG A 167 12.56 -7.76 5.08
N ASP A 168 12.84 -7.88 6.37
CA ASP A 168 13.15 -9.17 7.01
C ASP A 168 11.93 -10.11 6.92
N ALA A 169 10.71 -9.55 6.99
CA ALA A 169 9.46 -10.25 6.73
C ALA A 169 9.18 -10.53 5.23
N GLY A 170 10.07 -10.15 4.32
CA GLY A 170 9.90 -10.36 2.87
C GLY A 170 8.89 -9.42 2.19
N LEU A 171 8.45 -8.36 2.87
CA LEU A 171 7.43 -7.43 2.40
C LEU A 171 8.02 -6.30 1.55
N LEU A 172 7.22 -5.78 0.63
CA LEU A 172 7.44 -4.46 0.01
C LEU A 172 7.22 -3.38 1.08
N VAL A 173 8.15 -2.43 1.19
CA VAL A 173 8.09 -1.40 2.22
C VAL A 173 7.90 -0.02 1.62
N GLY A 174 6.82 0.67 1.98
CA GLY A 174 6.51 2.03 1.56
C GLY A 174 6.59 3.03 2.70
N LEU A 175 6.97 4.27 2.39
CA LEU A 175 6.88 5.40 3.31
C LEU A 175 6.07 6.53 2.66
N ALA A 176 5.07 7.03 3.39
CA ALA A 176 4.25 8.18 3.04
C ALA A 176 3.93 8.99 4.31
N GLY A 177 2.91 9.81 4.29
CA GLY A 177 2.51 10.62 5.45
C GLY A 177 2.96 12.06 5.32
N SER A 178 2.23 12.84 4.54
CA SER A 178 2.48 14.27 4.30
C SER A 178 3.93 14.61 3.94
N LEU A 179 4.61 13.70 3.21
CA LEU A 179 5.98 13.89 2.76
C LEU A 179 6.10 15.08 1.82
N ALA A 180 7.18 15.84 1.96
CA ALA A 180 7.57 16.93 1.10
C ALA A 180 8.88 16.62 0.35
N LEU A 181 9.21 17.42 -0.66
CA LEU A 181 10.45 17.25 -1.43
C LEU A 181 11.70 17.25 -0.54
N HIS A 182 11.73 18.09 0.49
CA HIS A 182 12.87 18.19 1.42
C HIS A 182 13.04 16.96 2.33
N ASP A 183 12.05 16.05 2.43
CA ASP A 183 12.18 14.81 3.19
C ASP A 183 12.94 13.73 2.43
N VAL A 184 12.95 13.80 1.10
CA VAL A 184 13.52 12.77 0.22
C VAL A 184 14.96 12.43 0.56
N PRO A 185 15.90 13.40 0.73
CA PRO A 185 17.30 13.09 1.05
C PRO A 185 17.49 12.31 2.37
N ALA A 186 16.59 12.49 3.34
CA ALA A 186 16.67 11.78 4.62
C ALA A 186 16.06 10.37 4.56
N LEU A 187 15.10 10.14 3.64
CA LEU A 187 14.39 8.87 3.54
C LEU A 187 15.03 7.90 2.53
N LEU A 188 15.65 8.38 1.46
CA LEU A 188 16.30 7.54 0.46
C LEU A 188 17.38 6.60 1.03
N PRO A 189 18.24 7.02 1.99
CA PRO A 189 19.23 6.14 2.60
C PRO A 189 18.63 4.96 3.38
N LEU A 190 17.37 5.06 3.85
CA LEU A 190 16.63 3.94 4.44
C LEU A 190 16.28 2.88 3.39
N ALA A 191 16.33 3.27 2.13
CA ALA A 191 16.05 2.47 0.96
C ALA A 191 14.68 1.76 0.98
N PRO A 192 13.55 2.45 1.30
CA PRO A 192 12.22 1.87 1.14
C PRO A 192 12.00 1.50 -0.34
N ASP A 193 11.06 0.59 -0.61
CA ASP A 193 10.73 0.22 -1.98
C ASP A 193 10.04 1.36 -2.74
N TYR A 194 9.27 2.19 -2.03
CA TYR A 194 8.67 3.39 -2.61
C TYR A 194 8.43 4.51 -1.57
N LEU A 195 8.40 5.74 -2.07
CA LEU A 195 7.94 6.93 -1.34
C LEU A 195 6.64 7.43 -1.97
N GLY A 196 5.62 7.67 -1.13
CA GLY A 196 4.29 8.09 -1.54
C GLY A 196 4.03 9.58 -1.28
N PHE A 197 3.50 10.27 -2.30
CA PHE A 197 3.21 11.69 -2.24
C PHE A 197 1.80 12.01 -2.74
N ARG A 198 1.16 13.01 -2.10
CA ARG A 198 -0.03 13.68 -2.60
C ARG A 198 0.13 15.19 -2.49
N GLY A 199 0.16 15.76 -1.28
CA GLY A 199 0.22 17.21 -1.07
C GLY A 199 1.44 17.90 -1.72
N ALA A 200 2.59 17.24 -1.71
CA ALA A 200 3.80 17.75 -2.37
C ALA A 200 3.71 17.78 -3.90
N LEU A 201 2.70 17.13 -4.49
CA LEU A 201 2.47 17.08 -5.93
C LEU A 201 1.36 18.03 -6.39
N THR A 202 0.64 18.71 -5.49
CA THR A 202 -0.54 19.50 -5.84
C THR A 202 -0.25 20.99 -5.89
N ARG A 203 -1.11 21.76 -6.60
CA ARG A 203 -0.99 23.22 -6.77
C ARG A 203 -1.36 24.04 -5.54
N GLY A 204 -1.76 23.41 -4.47
CA GLY A 204 -2.17 24.06 -3.23
C GLY A 204 -2.46 23.02 -2.17
N ASP A 205 -3.72 22.87 -1.79
CA ASP A 205 -4.15 21.83 -0.87
C ASP A 205 -4.16 20.43 -1.53
N ARG A 206 -4.45 19.40 -0.74
CA ARG A 206 -4.40 17.99 -1.17
C ARG A 206 -5.51 17.60 -2.16
N VAL A 207 -6.57 18.38 -2.28
CA VAL A 207 -7.67 18.16 -3.23
C VAL A 207 -7.45 18.91 -4.55
N ALA A 208 -6.46 19.81 -4.62
CA ALA A 208 -6.08 20.48 -5.85
C ALA A 208 -5.43 19.52 -6.86
N GLY A 209 -5.48 19.87 -8.13
CA GLY A 209 -4.88 19.10 -9.22
C GLY A 209 -3.35 19.01 -9.11
N LEU A 210 -2.77 17.99 -9.77
CA LEU A 210 -1.33 17.81 -9.82
C LEU A 210 -0.64 19.00 -10.51
N ASP A 211 0.54 19.34 -10.00
CA ASP A 211 1.45 20.35 -10.52
C ASP A 211 2.59 19.65 -11.28
N PRO A 212 2.71 19.86 -12.61
CA PRO A 212 3.76 19.23 -13.40
C PRO A 212 5.18 19.60 -12.97
N GLU A 213 5.40 20.83 -12.49
CA GLU A 213 6.72 21.27 -12.02
C GLU A 213 7.13 20.56 -10.75
N LYS A 214 6.20 20.45 -9.79
CA LYS A 214 6.43 19.70 -8.55
C LYS A 214 6.65 18.21 -8.81
N LEU A 215 5.91 17.64 -9.76
CA LEU A 215 6.10 16.23 -10.17
C LEU A 215 7.50 16.05 -10.79
N THR A 216 7.93 16.97 -11.67
CA THR A 216 9.27 16.94 -12.25
C THR A 216 10.35 17.05 -11.19
N ALA A 217 10.19 17.94 -10.21
CA ALA A 217 11.15 18.11 -9.11
C ALA A 217 11.26 16.85 -8.24
N LEU A 218 10.13 16.24 -7.88
CA LEU A 218 10.12 14.98 -7.12
C LEU A 218 10.72 13.83 -7.94
N ARG A 219 10.43 13.74 -9.24
CA ARG A 219 11.03 12.73 -10.11
C ARG A 219 12.54 12.86 -10.20
N ALA A 220 13.05 14.11 -10.25
CA ALA A 220 14.49 14.36 -10.26
C ALA A 220 15.17 13.98 -8.94
N ALA A 221 14.50 14.22 -7.80
CA ALA A 221 14.99 13.85 -6.47
C ALA A 221 14.96 12.33 -6.21
N ILE A 222 14.08 11.58 -6.89
CA ILE A 222 13.97 10.11 -6.79
C ILE A 222 14.26 9.53 -8.18
N PRO A 223 15.52 9.46 -8.62
CA PRO A 223 15.85 9.09 -9.99
C PRO A 223 15.49 7.64 -10.29
N ARG A 224 15.01 7.40 -11.50
CA ARG A 224 14.84 6.05 -12.04
C ARG A 224 16.20 5.39 -12.26
N THR A 225 16.21 4.11 -12.07
CA THR A 225 17.38 3.28 -12.37
C THR A 225 16.95 2.07 -13.19
N ALA A 226 17.88 1.40 -13.85
CA ALA A 226 17.60 0.22 -14.68
C ALA A 226 16.88 -0.94 -13.93
N ARG A 227 16.79 -0.86 -12.60
CA ARG A 227 16.05 -1.82 -11.74
C ARG A 227 14.58 -1.43 -11.51
N ASP A 228 14.07 -0.35 -12.08
CA ASP A 228 12.65 0.05 -11.91
C ASP A 228 11.68 -0.93 -12.60
N GLN A 229 12.16 -1.69 -13.58
CA GLN A 229 11.47 -2.89 -14.08
C GLN A 229 11.30 -3.96 -12.99
N THR A 230 12.10 -3.89 -11.91
CA THR A 230 12.09 -4.85 -10.81
C THR A 230 10.93 -4.61 -9.83
N LEU A 231 10.40 -3.38 -9.67
CA LEU A 231 9.28 -3.14 -8.76
C LEU A 231 7.98 -3.72 -9.32
N ALA A 232 7.68 -3.49 -10.59
CA ALA A 232 6.55 -4.13 -11.26
C ALA A 232 6.70 -5.67 -11.23
N ALA A 233 7.91 -6.18 -11.47
CA ALA A 233 8.23 -7.60 -11.31
C ALA A 233 8.11 -8.08 -9.86
N ARG A 234 8.53 -7.30 -8.86
CA ARG A 234 8.37 -7.63 -7.44
C ARG A 234 6.92 -7.56 -6.99
N ILE A 235 6.16 -6.58 -7.46
CA ILE A 235 4.70 -6.55 -7.31
C ILE A 235 4.12 -7.84 -7.93
N ALA A 236 4.58 -8.28 -9.08
CA ALA A 236 4.15 -9.52 -9.71
C ALA A 236 4.64 -10.79 -8.99
N THR A 237 5.88 -10.84 -8.49
CA THR A 237 6.54 -12.04 -7.94
C THR A 237 6.17 -12.30 -6.47
N ALA A 238 5.90 -11.26 -5.67
CA ALA A 238 5.37 -11.41 -4.31
C ALA A 238 4.07 -12.22 -4.29
N ALA A 239 3.35 -12.27 -5.43
CA ALA A 239 2.22 -13.14 -5.69
C ALA A 239 2.49 -14.62 -5.56
N ALA A 240 3.55 -15.07 -6.18
CA ALA A 240 3.85 -16.49 -6.26
C ALA A 240 4.35 -17.05 -4.91
N GLY A 241 4.90 -16.19 -4.03
CA GLY A 241 5.34 -16.53 -2.68
C GLY A 241 4.18 -16.68 -1.68
N ALA A 242 3.29 -15.69 -1.64
CA ALA A 242 2.13 -15.67 -0.74
C ALA A 242 1.13 -16.81 -1.06
N GLN A 243 0.93 -17.13 -2.34
CA GLN A 243 0.10 -18.27 -2.75
C GLN A 243 0.67 -19.63 -2.32
N ARG A 244 2.00 -19.78 -2.27
CA ARG A 244 2.64 -21.03 -1.79
C ARG A 244 2.53 -21.20 -0.29
N ALA A 245 2.66 -20.12 0.49
CA ALA A 245 2.49 -20.14 1.93
C ALA A 245 1.06 -20.49 2.33
N ALA A 246 0.05 -19.87 1.72
CA ALA A 246 -1.36 -20.14 1.94
C ALA A 246 -1.75 -21.59 1.55
N HIS A 247 -1.14 -22.16 0.49
CA HIS A 247 -1.40 -23.56 0.07
C HIS A 247 -0.79 -24.56 1.05
N SER A 248 0.33 -24.24 1.68
CA SER A 248 1.01 -25.11 2.65
C SER A 248 0.23 -25.22 3.97
N LEU A 249 -0.48 -24.16 4.38
CA LEU A 249 -1.29 -24.16 5.60
C LEU A 249 -2.61 -24.94 5.44
N VAL A 250 -3.22 -24.95 4.26
CA VAL A 250 -4.45 -25.68 3.95
C VAL A 250 -4.19 -27.20 3.80
N SER A 251 -2.96 -27.60 3.48
CA SER A 251 -2.59 -29.01 3.30
C SER A 251 -2.25 -29.74 4.60
N ALA A 252 -2.24 -29.07 5.74
CA ALA A 252 -2.00 -29.65 7.06
C ALA A 252 -3.31 -29.96 7.80
N GLU A 253 -4.24 -30.69 7.17
CA GLU A 253 -5.36 -31.28 7.91
C GLU A 253 -4.85 -32.43 8.83
N PRO A 254 -5.28 -32.51 10.11
CA PRO A 254 -4.91 -33.59 10.97
C PRO A 254 -5.59 -34.91 10.51
N ASP A 255 -4.78 -35.94 10.30
CA ASP A 255 -5.21 -37.31 10.01
C ASP A 255 -6.07 -37.87 11.16
N THR A 256 -7.39 -37.71 11.06
CA THR A 256 -8.34 -38.31 11.97
C THR A 256 -8.60 -39.78 11.60
N ARG A 257 -7.59 -40.63 11.69
CA ARG A 257 -7.82 -42.08 11.71
C ARG A 257 -8.11 -42.51 13.13
N SER A 258 -9.40 -42.77 13.43
CA SER A 258 -9.82 -43.47 14.62
C SER A 258 -9.24 -44.88 14.66
N PRO A 259 -8.71 -45.33 15.80
CA PRO A 259 -8.32 -46.75 15.97
C PRO A 259 -9.56 -47.62 16.00
N LYS A 260 -9.61 -48.64 15.13
CA LYS A 260 -10.62 -49.72 15.20
C LYS A 260 -10.36 -50.51 16.45
N SER A 261 -11.38 -50.59 17.30
CA SER A 261 -11.46 -51.50 18.44
C SER A 261 -11.43 -52.96 17.96
N VAL A 262 -10.62 -53.74 18.65
CA VAL A 262 -10.72 -55.20 18.73
C VAL A 262 -11.36 -55.60 20.06
#